data_3764e2eca02a43125113adcf88feb16e
#
_entry.id   3764e2eca02a43125113adcf88feb16e
#
_cell.length_a   1.000
_cell.length_b   1.000
_cell.length_c   1.000
_cell.angle_alpha   90.00
_cell.angle_beta   90.00
_cell.angle_gamma   90.00
#
_symmetry.space_group_name_H-M   'P 1'
#
loop_
_entity.id
_entity.type
_entity.pdbx_description
1 polymer ?
#
loop_
_entity_poly.entity_id
_entity_poly.type
_entity_poly.pdbx_seq_one_letter_code
_entity_poly.pdbx_strand_id
1 'polypeptide(L)'
;MAMNNRVLSIEIGNSFTKICEIDYKVKKPKVYKVLTVETPEGVVVDGMLQPTQEYADHLVNALATNGIRTKKVIFTISSTRVASREVQIPNVKANKIEALVKTNANDYFPVDLTQYEICLLYTSDAA
;
A
#
# COMPACT_ATOMS: atom_id res chain seq x y z
N MET A 1 -11.55 -8.58 -26.19
CA MET A 1 -10.40 -7.82 -25.68
C MET A 1 -9.97 -8.39 -24.34
N ALA A 2 -8.72 -8.77 -24.22
CA ALA A 2 -8.18 -9.14 -22.92
C ALA A 2 -8.23 -7.92 -21.98
N MET A 3 -8.86 -8.07 -20.82
CA MET A 3 -8.84 -7.02 -19.79
C MET A 3 -7.40 -6.79 -19.36
N ASN A 4 -6.94 -5.56 -19.48
CA ASN A 4 -5.63 -5.18 -18.98
C ASN A 4 -5.64 -5.15 -17.46
N ASN A 5 -5.11 -6.19 -16.83
CA ASN A 5 -5.03 -6.33 -15.38
C ASN A 5 -3.71 -5.77 -14.81
N ARG A 6 -2.99 -4.97 -15.59
CA ARG A 6 -1.74 -4.38 -15.14
C ARG A 6 -1.97 -3.39 -14.03
N VAL A 7 -1.07 -3.44 -13.06
CA VAL A 7 -0.97 -2.48 -11.96
C VAL A 7 0.48 -2.03 -11.81
N LEU A 8 0.66 -0.86 -11.24
CA LEU A 8 1.96 -0.38 -10.77
C LEU A 8 2.09 -0.70 -9.29
N SER A 9 3.07 -1.50 -8.93
CA SER A 9 3.50 -1.64 -7.54
C SER A 9 4.59 -0.60 -7.29
N ILE A 10 4.36 0.31 -6.35
CA ILE A 10 5.28 1.40 -6.02
C ILE A 10 5.68 1.29 -4.56
N GLU A 11 6.98 1.20 -4.33
CA GLU A 11 7.60 1.28 -3.01
C GLU A 11 8.40 2.57 -2.92
N ILE A 12 8.01 3.47 -2.02
CA ILE A 12 8.70 4.73 -1.81
C ILE A 12 9.65 4.58 -0.62
N GLY A 13 10.93 4.48 -0.91
CA GLY A 13 11.99 4.45 0.09
C GLY A 13 12.61 5.83 0.32
N ASN A 14 13.46 5.93 1.34
CA ASN A 14 14.13 7.20 1.69
C ASN A 14 15.02 7.75 0.56
N SER A 15 15.68 6.86 -0.17
CA SER A 15 16.63 7.25 -1.23
C SER A 15 16.13 6.89 -2.62
N PHE A 16 15.36 5.82 -2.73
CA PHE A 16 14.89 5.31 -4.02
C PHE A 16 13.42 4.94 -3.97
N THR A 17 12.73 5.25 -5.06
CA THR A 17 11.38 4.78 -5.37
C THR A 17 11.49 3.66 -6.39
N LYS A 18 10.96 2.50 -6.06
CA LYS A 18 10.93 1.33 -6.92
C LYS A 18 9.54 1.17 -7.51
N ILE A 19 9.46 1.01 -8.81
CA ILE A 19 8.21 0.89 -9.55
C ILE A 19 8.26 -0.38 -10.39
N CYS A 20 7.22 -1.19 -10.28
CA CYS A 20 7.09 -2.42 -11.05
C CYS A 20 5.71 -2.45 -11.72
N GLU A 21 5.69 -2.56 -13.04
CA GLU A 21 4.46 -2.82 -13.81
C GLU A 21 4.25 -4.32 -13.91
N ILE A 22 3.20 -4.82 -13.29
CA ILE A 22 2.91 -6.26 -13.17
C ILE A 22 1.46 -6.59 -13.48
N ASP A 23 1.23 -7.84 -13.87
CA ASP A 23 -0.06 -8.51 -13.78
C ASP A 23 0.05 -9.64 -12.74
N TYR A 24 -0.60 -9.47 -11.59
CA TYR A 24 -0.56 -10.42 -10.48
C TYR A 24 -1.79 -11.33 -10.40
N LYS A 25 -2.81 -11.09 -11.23
CA LYS A 25 -4.07 -11.85 -11.22
C LYS A 25 -4.03 -13.13 -12.06
N VAL A 26 -2.92 -13.38 -12.72
CA VAL A 26 -2.70 -14.59 -13.51
C VAL A 26 -2.05 -15.67 -12.66
N LYS A 27 -2.20 -16.95 -13.07
CA LYS A 27 -1.58 -18.09 -12.37
C LYS A 27 -0.06 -17.96 -12.20
N LYS A 28 0.59 -17.30 -13.17
CA LYS A 28 2.01 -16.94 -13.09
C LYS A 28 2.10 -15.43 -13.22
N PRO A 29 2.40 -14.70 -12.14
CA PRO A 29 2.59 -13.26 -12.18
C PRO A 29 3.58 -12.87 -13.28
N LYS A 30 3.26 -11.79 -13.99
CA LYS A 30 4.04 -11.32 -15.12
C LYS A 30 4.54 -9.92 -14.87
N VAL A 31 5.85 -9.75 -14.92
CA VAL A 31 6.52 -8.45 -14.78
C VAL A 31 6.76 -7.88 -16.18
N TYR A 32 6.29 -6.67 -16.43
CA TYR A 32 6.45 -5.99 -17.71
C TYR A 32 7.59 -4.98 -17.68
N LYS A 33 7.68 -4.19 -16.61
CA LYS A 33 8.74 -3.20 -16.42
C LYS A 33 9.11 -3.04 -14.96
N VAL A 34 10.37 -2.71 -14.73
CA VAL A 34 10.92 -2.35 -13.42
C VAL A 34 11.70 -1.06 -13.58
N LEU A 35 11.41 -0.09 -12.73
CA LEU A 35 12.12 1.19 -12.66
C LEU A 35 12.59 1.44 -11.25
N THR A 36 13.72 2.10 -11.14
CA THR A 36 14.19 2.71 -9.89
C THR A 36 14.50 4.17 -10.18
N VAL A 37 13.86 5.05 -9.43
CA VAL A 37 14.10 6.49 -9.49
C VAL A 37 14.53 7.01 -8.13
N GLU A 38 15.30 8.08 -8.11
CA GLU A 38 15.70 8.69 -6.84
C GLU A 38 14.49 9.30 -6.13
N THR A 39 14.43 9.13 -4.82
CA THR A 39 13.51 9.85 -3.96
C THR A 39 14.19 11.11 -3.47
N PRO A 40 13.67 12.31 -3.79
CA PRO A 40 14.28 13.55 -3.32
C PRO A 40 14.34 13.61 -1.79
N GLU A 41 15.36 14.28 -1.28
CA GLU A 41 15.50 14.51 0.16
C GLU A 41 14.26 15.23 0.72
N GLY A 42 13.79 14.81 1.88
CA GLY A 42 12.63 15.39 2.55
C GLY A 42 11.27 14.84 2.09
N VAL A 43 11.21 14.00 1.06
CA VAL A 43 9.95 13.33 0.64
C VAL A 43 9.54 12.24 1.63
N VAL A 44 10.50 11.56 2.23
CA VAL A 44 10.24 10.59 3.30
C VAL A 44 10.99 11.03 4.55
N VAL A 45 10.26 11.36 5.61
CA VAL A 45 10.82 11.80 6.90
C VAL A 45 10.21 10.95 8.01
N ASP A 46 11.05 10.26 8.76
CA ASP A 46 10.64 9.37 9.87
C ASP A 46 9.55 8.35 9.47
N GLY A 47 9.68 7.79 8.27
CA GLY A 47 8.70 6.85 7.73
C GLY A 47 7.38 7.49 7.30
N MET A 48 7.30 8.81 7.26
CA MET A 48 6.14 9.55 6.74
C MET A 48 6.43 10.13 5.37
N LEU A 49 5.49 9.97 4.47
CA LEU A 49 5.53 10.56 3.15
C LEU A 49 5.13 12.04 3.24
N GLN A 50 6.02 12.91 2.75
CA GLN A 50 5.80 14.34 2.58
C GLN A 50 5.75 14.63 1.06
N PRO A 51 4.61 14.41 0.41
CA PRO A 51 4.55 14.52 -1.05
C PRO A 51 4.72 15.98 -1.48
N THR A 52 5.53 16.17 -2.51
CA THR A 52 5.70 17.47 -3.17
C THR A 52 5.22 17.36 -4.61
N GLN A 53 4.81 18.51 -5.20
CA GLN A 53 4.45 18.54 -6.61
C GLN A 53 5.64 18.19 -7.50
N GLU A 54 6.83 18.63 -7.14
CA GLU A 54 8.07 18.30 -7.85
C GLU A 54 8.32 16.78 -7.90
N TYR A 55 8.13 16.10 -6.77
CA TYR A 55 8.27 14.64 -6.74
C TYR A 55 7.20 13.93 -7.57
N ALA A 56 5.96 14.40 -7.51
CA ALA A 56 4.88 13.85 -8.34
C ALA A 56 5.20 14.01 -9.84
N ASP A 57 5.66 15.18 -10.25
CA ASP A 57 6.05 15.44 -11.64
C ASP A 57 7.24 14.57 -12.06
N HIS A 58 8.20 14.37 -11.19
CA HIS A 58 9.34 13.48 -11.43
C HIS A 58 8.90 12.04 -11.67
N LEU A 59 7.97 11.52 -10.86
CA LEU A 59 7.41 10.17 -11.06
C LEU A 59 6.62 10.07 -12.37
N VAL A 60 5.78 11.04 -12.67
CA VAL A 60 4.99 11.08 -13.90
C VAL A 60 5.91 11.09 -15.13
N ASN A 61 6.96 11.90 -15.11
CA ASN A 61 7.95 11.94 -16.19
C ASN A 61 8.69 10.61 -16.36
N ALA A 62 9.10 9.99 -15.26
CA ALA A 62 9.76 8.69 -15.30
C ALA A 62 8.87 7.60 -15.90
N LEU A 63 7.60 7.58 -15.56
CA LEU A 63 6.62 6.65 -16.13
C LEU A 63 6.43 6.91 -17.63
N ALA A 64 6.23 8.15 -18.03
CA ALA A 64 6.02 8.53 -19.42
C ALA A 64 7.24 8.20 -20.29
N THR A 65 8.45 8.54 -19.85
CA THR A 65 9.70 8.27 -20.54
C THR A 65 9.93 6.77 -20.77
N ASN A 66 9.44 5.94 -19.85
CA ASN A 66 9.54 4.49 -19.96
C ASN A 66 8.32 3.82 -20.61
N GLY A 67 7.42 4.61 -21.18
CA GLY A 67 6.26 4.10 -21.91
C GLY A 67 5.21 3.42 -21.04
N ILE A 68 5.18 3.72 -19.76
CA ILE A 68 4.21 3.16 -18.80
C ILE A 68 2.95 4.03 -18.81
N ARG A 69 1.81 3.41 -19.13
CA ARG A 69 0.50 4.07 -19.20
C ARG A 69 -0.50 3.56 -18.15
N THR A 70 -0.08 2.57 -17.38
CA THR A 70 -0.91 1.97 -16.32
C THR A 70 -1.20 2.99 -15.22
N LYS A 71 -2.47 3.13 -14.84
CA LYS A 71 -2.93 4.13 -13.85
C LYS A 71 -3.36 3.52 -12.53
N LYS A 72 -3.56 2.20 -12.47
CA LYS A 72 -3.86 1.51 -11.22
C LYS A 72 -2.58 1.33 -10.43
N VAL A 73 -2.56 1.80 -9.20
CA VAL A 73 -1.37 1.80 -8.35
C VAL A 73 -1.65 1.05 -7.06
N ILE A 74 -0.67 0.25 -6.64
CA ILE A 74 -0.61 -0.35 -5.32
C ILE A 74 0.65 0.20 -4.66
N PHE A 75 0.48 0.94 -3.55
CA PHE A 75 1.59 1.44 -2.77
C PHE A 75 1.99 0.45 -1.68
N THR A 76 3.28 0.24 -1.55
CA THR A 76 3.88 -0.42 -0.40
C THR A 76 4.47 0.66 0.51
N ILE A 77 4.04 0.69 1.75
CA ILE A 77 4.55 1.60 2.76
C ILE A 77 5.33 0.84 3.81
N SER A 78 6.43 1.43 4.25
CA SER A 78 7.20 0.98 5.40
C SER A 78 7.38 2.17 6.32
N SER A 79 6.65 2.16 7.43
CA SER A 79 6.65 3.28 8.36
C SER A 79 6.67 2.78 9.80
N THR A 80 7.42 3.45 10.65
CA THR A 80 7.41 3.22 12.10
C THR A 80 6.06 3.59 12.75
N ARG A 81 5.19 4.27 12.01
CA ARG A 81 3.83 4.62 12.43
C ARG A 81 2.78 3.59 12.06
N VAL A 82 3.16 2.53 11.35
CA VAL A 82 2.29 1.39 11.11
C VAL A 82 2.44 0.42 12.28
N ALA A 83 1.40 0.29 13.08
CA ALA A 83 1.31 -0.71 14.13
C ALA A 83 0.40 -1.85 13.66
N SER A 84 0.86 -3.08 13.80
CA SER A 84 0.12 -4.27 13.40
C SER A 84 -0.07 -5.20 14.59
N ARG A 85 -1.28 -5.75 14.73
CA ARG A 85 -1.60 -6.76 15.72
C ARG A 85 -2.44 -7.86 15.12
N GLU A 86 -2.13 -9.08 15.49
CA GLU A 86 -2.97 -10.24 15.27
C GLU A 86 -3.85 -10.44 16.49
N VAL A 87 -5.16 -10.47 16.27
CA VAL A 87 -6.15 -10.66 17.31
C VAL A 87 -7.16 -11.73 16.91
N GLN A 88 -7.63 -12.48 17.90
CA GLN A 88 -8.72 -13.41 17.69
C GLN A 88 -10.03 -12.74 18.06
N ILE A 89 -11.01 -12.83 17.18
CA ILE A 89 -12.34 -12.29 17.38
C ILE A 89 -13.37 -13.42 17.39
N PRO A 90 -14.54 -13.23 18.04
CA PRO A 90 -15.63 -14.18 17.96
C PRO A 90 -16.06 -14.45 16.52
N ASN A 91 -16.59 -15.63 16.26
CA ASN A 91 -17.16 -15.95 14.95
C ASN A 91 -18.42 -15.12 14.73
N VAL A 92 -18.31 -14.11 13.86
CA VAL A 92 -19.40 -13.23 13.46
C VAL A 92 -19.51 -13.20 11.95
N LYS A 93 -20.64 -12.73 11.45
CA LYS A 93 -20.84 -12.55 10.00
C LYS A 93 -19.79 -11.58 9.43
N ALA A 94 -19.29 -11.87 8.23
CA ALA A 94 -18.24 -11.08 7.59
C ALA A 94 -18.54 -9.58 7.54
N ASN A 95 -19.79 -9.20 7.28
CA ASN A 95 -20.21 -7.79 7.25
C ASN A 95 -20.20 -7.08 8.62
N LYS A 96 -19.97 -7.82 9.70
CA LYS A 96 -19.89 -7.25 11.07
C LYS A 96 -18.47 -7.20 11.63
N ILE A 97 -17.50 -7.83 10.97
CA ILE A 97 -16.12 -7.94 11.45
C ILE A 97 -15.50 -6.55 11.60
N GLU A 98 -15.63 -5.71 10.59
CA GLU A 98 -15.04 -4.37 10.61
C GLU A 98 -15.57 -3.52 11.76
N ALA A 99 -16.89 -3.48 11.95
CA ALA A 99 -17.51 -2.73 13.03
C ALA A 99 -17.08 -3.26 14.40
N LEU A 100 -17.01 -4.58 14.57
CA LEU A 100 -16.58 -5.21 15.81
C LEU A 100 -15.14 -4.83 16.17
N VAL A 101 -14.23 -4.93 15.20
CA VAL A 101 -12.81 -4.61 15.42
C VAL A 101 -12.62 -3.12 15.69
N LYS A 102 -13.28 -2.25 14.94
CA LYS A 102 -13.20 -0.79 15.17
C LYS A 102 -13.73 -0.38 16.54
N THR A 103 -14.82 -1.00 16.99
CA THR A 103 -15.39 -0.73 18.32
C THR A 103 -14.42 -1.12 19.45
N ASN A 104 -13.68 -2.21 19.28
CA ASN A 104 -12.76 -2.72 20.29
C ASN A 104 -11.29 -2.31 20.05
N ALA A 105 -11.05 -1.42 19.10
CA ALA A 105 -9.68 -1.08 18.67
C ALA A 105 -8.82 -0.50 19.80
N ASN A 106 -9.42 0.24 20.73
CA ASN A 106 -8.72 0.78 21.91
C ASN A 106 -8.17 -0.31 22.84
N ASP A 107 -8.77 -1.50 22.82
CA ASP A 107 -8.28 -2.63 23.62
C ASP A 107 -7.03 -3.26 22.99
N TYR A 108 -6.87 -3.09 21.69
CA TYR A 108 -5.74 -3.66 20.94
C TYR A 108 -4.54 -2.74 20.87
N PHE A 109 -4.76 -1.43 20.88
CA PHE A 109 -3.72 -0.42 20.70
C PHE A 109 -3.78 0.64 21.81
N PRO A 110 -2.74 0.75 22.65
CA PRO A 110 -2.68 1.74 23.72
C PRO A 110 -2.24 3.12 23.20
N VAL A 111 -2.90 3.62 22.17
CA VAL A 111 -2.60 4.91 21.52
C VAL A 111 -3.89 5.66 21.23
N ASP A 112 -3.77 6.96 20.98
CA ASP A 112 -4.90 7.77 20.53
C ASP A 112 -5.25 7.43 19.07
N LEU A 113 -6.28 6.61 18.89
CA LEU A 113 -6.72 6.13 17.58
C LEU A 113 -7.34 7.22 16.70
N THR A 114 -7.61 8.41 17.21
CA THR A 114 -8.10 9.54 16.41
C THR A 114 -7.08 10.01 15.36
N GLN A 115 -5.81 9.65 15.56
CA GLN A 115 -4.70 9.99 14.68
C GLN A 115 -4.37 8.86 13.68
N TYR A 116 -5.14 7.77 13.67
CA TYR A 116 -4.83 6.57 12.89
C TYR A 116 -6.03 6.12 12.06
N GLU A 117 -5.72 5.58 10.89
CA GLU A 117 -6.66 4.79 10.11
C GLU A 117 -6.52 3.31 10.48
N ILE A 118 -7.65 2.64 10.65
CA ILE A 118 -7.69 1.21 11.00
C ILE A 118 -8.00 0.42 9.75
N CYS A 119 -7.05 -0.43 9.35
CA CYS A 119 -7.20 -1.37 8.24
C CYS A 119 -7.21 -2.79 8.78
N LEU A 120 -7.98 -3.67 8.15
CA LEU A 120 -8.10 -5.06 8.53
C LEU A 120 -7.67 -5.98 7.41
N LEU A 121 -6.95 -7.02 7.78
CA LEU A 121 -6.85 -8.25 6.99
C LEU A 121 -7.36 -9.38 7.87
N TYR A 122 -8.33 -10.13 7.41
CA TYR A 122 -8.81 -11.28 8.15
C TYR A 122 -8.93 -12.51 7.26
N THR A 123 -8.67 -13.66 7.86
CA THR A 123 -8.93 -14.95 7.27
C THR A 123 -10.07 -15.57 8.04
N SER A 124 -11.05 -16.13 7.34
CA SER A 124 -11.99 -17.04 7.97
C SER A 124 -11.30 -18.39 8.05
N ASP A 125 -10.62 -18.68 9.15
CA ASP A 125 -10.28 -20.05 9.46
C ASP A 125 -11.57 -20.77 9.79
N ALA A 126 -12.19 -21.32 8.78
CA ALA A 126 -13.15 -22.37 8.95
C ALA A 126 -12.37 -23.63 9.34
N ALA A 127 -11.97 -23.70 10.59
CA ALA A 127 -11.52 -24.93 11.16
C ALA A 127 -12.71 -25.84 11.41
#